data_743fb53460c6d52da241df703d574fec
#
_entry.id   743fb53460c6d52da241df703d574fec
#
_cell.length_a   1.000
_cell.length_b   1.000
_cell.length_c   1.000
_cell.angle_alpha   90.00
_cell.angle_beta   90.00
_cell.angle_gamma   90.00
#
_symmetry.space_group_name_H-M   'P 1'
#
loop_
_entity.id
_entity.type
_entity.pdbx_description
1 polymer ?
#
loop_
_entity_poly.entity_id
_entity_poly.type
_entity_poly.pdbx_seq_one_letter_code
_entity_poly.pdbx_strand_id
1 'polypeptide(L)'
;RRQRQMCIRDRFWAEANGFGRRNRMDGILAYMYTMLREAARRNRPFTRTDLVEKGRSIVLFPGVEDWFRRINDFGAGQGVQVEHYIISSGLREIIEGSSISGEFKEIYASEFYYDESGVPVWPKLAVNFTAKTQFVYRINKGVLDVSNDRDLNASMPDDSKRVPFTSMIYMGDGLSDVPCMKMMRAYGGQAIAVYPVSYTHL
;
A
#
# COMPACT_ATOMS: atom_id res chain seq x y z
N ARG A 1 -29.60 7.98 -26.53
CA ARG A 1 -28.37 8.13 -25.72
C ARG A 1 -28.61 7.38 -24.43
N ARG A 2 -28.11 6.13 -24.30
CA ARG A 2 -28.10 5.38 -23.04
C ARG A 2 -27.10 6.08 -22.12
N GLN A 3 -27.55 6.82 -21.09
CA GLN A 3 -26.73 7.18 -19.95
C GLN A 3 -26.27 5.86 -19.31
N ARG A 4 -24.97 5.53 -19.40
CA ARG A 4 -24.40 4.45 -18.60
C ARG A 4 -24.59 4.84 -17.15
N GLN A 5 -25.41 4.10 -16.43
CA GLN A 5 -25.50 4.21 -14.98
C GLN A 5 -24.10 3.90 -14.42
N MET A 6 -23.44 4.94 -13.94
CA MET A 6 -22.11 4.80 -13.32
C MET A 6 -22.24 3.92 -12.09
N CYS A 7 -21.41 2.88 -11.98
CA CYS A 7 -21.48 1.99 -10.83
C CYS A 7 -21.15 2.75 -9.52
N ILE A 8 -21.55 2.20 -8.37
CA ILE A 8 -21.35 2.87 -7.06
C ILE A 8 -19.88 3.20 -6.84
N ARG A 9 -18.98 2.29 -7.23
CA ARG A 9 -17.53 2.46 -7.13
C ARG A 9 -17.04 3.64 -7.97
N ASP A 10 -17.47 3.71 -9.23
CA ASP A 10 -17.03 4.76 -10.16
C ASP A 10 -17.51 6.14 -9.71
N ARG A 11 -18.74 6.20 -9.14
CA ARG A 11 -19.30 7.42 -8.56
C ARG A 11 -18.51 7.89 -7.34
N PHE A 12 -18.12 6.96 -6.45
CA PHE A 12 -17.30 7.28 -5.28
C PHE A 12 -15.95 7.89 -5.71
N TRP A 13 -15.25 7.24 -6.64
CA TRP A 13 -13.96 7.73 -7.11
C TRP A 13 -14.06 9.05 -7.87
N ALA A 14 -15.12 9.24 -8.67
CA ALA A 14 -15.37 10.52 -9.33
C ALA A 14 -15.57 11.65 -8.31
N GLU A 15 -16.31 11.38 -7.22
CA GLU A 15 -16.54 12.33 -6.15
C GLU A 15 -15.28 12.64 -5.35
N ALA A 16 -14.54 11.62 -4.90
CA ALA A 16 -13.28 11.77 -4.16
C ALA A 16 -12.23 12.55 -4.97
N ASN A 17 -12.02 12.16 -6.22
CA ASN A 17 -11.08 12.85 -7.11
C ASN A 17 -11.54 14.28 -7.43
N GLY A 18 -12.85 14.51 -7.63
CA GLY A 18 -13.43 15.82 -7.82
C GLY A 18 -13.24 16.72 -6.60
N PHE A 19 -13.45 16.17 -5.41
CA PHE A 19 -13.23 16.88 -4.15
C PHE A 19 -11.74 17.25 -3.98
N GLY A 20 -10.83 16.30 -4.20
CA GLY A 20 -9.39 16.54 -4.14
C GLY A 20 -8.93 17.67 -5.06
N ARG A 21 -9.36 17.65 -6.33
CA ARG A 21 -9.02 18.71 -7.30
C ARG A 21 -9.55 20.09 -6.89
N ARG A 22 -10.82 20.19 -6.48
CA ARG A 22 -11.40 21.48 -6.08
C ARG A 22 -10.72 22.11 -4.85
N ASN A 23 -10.25 21.27 -3.94
CA ASN A 23 -9.66 21.72 -2.68
C ASN A 23 -8.11 21.68 -2.69
N ARG A 24 -7.50 21.32 -3.82
CA ARG A 24 -6.03 21.11 -3.94
C ARG A 24 -5.50 20.18 -2.84
N MET A 25 -6.27 19.14 -2.53
CA MET A 25 -6.00 18.17 -1.48
C MET A 25 -5.29 16.95 -2.07
N ASP A 26 -4.40 16.33 -1.29
CA ASP A 26 -3.81 15.04 -1.62
C ASP A 26 -4.89 14.00 -1.92
N GLY A 27 -4.70 13.20 -2.98
CA GLY A 27 -5.72 12.27 -3.46
C GLY A 27 -6.07 11.18 -2.45
N ILE A 28 -5.08 10.76 -1.63
CA ILE A 28 -5.29 9.74 -0.59
C ILE A 28 -6.12 10.35 0.55
N LEU A 29 -5.75 11.53 1.02
CA LEU A 29 -6.54 12.24 2.02
C LEU A 29 -7.94 12.57 1.52
N ALA A 30 -8.09 12.89 0.23
CA ALA A 30 -9.39 13.20 -0.37
C ALA A 30 -10.33 11.99 -0.37
N TYR A 31 -9.84 10.78 -0.72
CA TYR A 31 -10.71 9.61 -0.67
C TYR A 31 -11.01 9.18 0.77
N MET A 32 -10.05 9.24 1.69
CA MET A 32 -10.26 8.92 3.10
C MET A 32 -11.32 9.88 3.71
N TYR A 33 -11.20 11.18 3.46
CA TYR A 33 -12.21 12.15 3.87
C TYR A 33 -13.58 11.87 3.25
N THR A 34 -13.63 11.51 1.96
CA THR A 34 -14.88 11.19 1.28
C THR A 34 -15.55 9.95 1.88
N MET A 35 -14.77 8.94 2.30
CA MET A 35 -15.31 7.78 3.04
C MET A 35 -16.01 8.21 4.34
N LEU A 36 -15.33 8.99 5.18
CA LEU A 36 -15.90 9.47 6.44
C LEU A 36 -17.17 10.31 6.20
N ARG A 37 -17.11 11.22 5.24
CA ARG A 37 -18.27 12.06 4.89
C ARG A 37 -19.46 11.26 4.39
N GLU A 38 -19.25 10.28 3.52
CA GLU A 38 -20.33 9.42 3.01
C GLU A 38 -20.94 8.53 4.10
N ALA A 39 -20.12 8.02 5.02
CA ALA A 39 -20.58 7.28 6.18
C ALA A 39 -21.49 8.15 7.08
N ALA A 40 -21.05 9.38 7.38
CA ALA A 40 -21.82 10.33 8.17
C ALA A 40 -23.14 10.73 7.47
N ARG A 41 -23.12 11.05 6.16
CA ARG A 41 -24.32 11.41 5.39
C ARG A 41 -25.38 10.32 5.37
N ARG A 42 -24.96 9.05 5.41
CA ARG A 42 -25.86 7.89 5.40
C ARG A 42 -26.23 7.42 6.79
N ASN A 43 -25.72 8.07 7.82
CA ASN A 43 -25.84 7.62 9.21
C ASN A 43 -25.47 6.13 9.37
N ARG A 44 -24.42 5.70 8.68
CA ARG A 44 -23.88 4.34 8.68
C ARG A 44 -22.37 4.40 8.85
N PRO A 45 -21.89 4.61 10.08
CA PRO A 45 -20.47 4.55 10.36
C PRO A 45 -19.94 3.16 10.00
N PHE A 46 -18.71 3.10 9.55
CA PHE A 46 -17.98 1.84 9.40
C PHE A 46 -16.92 1.76 10.50
N THR A 47 -16.54 0.55 10.84
CA THR A 47 -15.53 0.29 11.86
C THR A 47 -14.27 -0.31 11.23
N ARG A 48 -13.20 -0.38 12.04
CA ARG A 48 -11.99 -1.12 11.67
C ARG A 48 -12.32 -2.57 11.29
N THR A 49 -13.18 -3.23 12.07
CA THR A 49 -13.62 -4.59 11.83
C THR A 49 -14.30 -4.75 10.48
N ASP A 50 -15.17 -3.80 10.09
CA ASP A 50 -15.84 -3.84 8.78
C ASP A 50 -14.83 -3.79 7.63
N LEU A 51 -13.76 -3.03 7.75
CA LEU A 51 -12.71 -2.95 6.73
C LEU A 51 -11.88 -4.24 6.67
N VAL A 52 -11.54 -4.82 7.83
CA VAL A 52 -10.85 -6.14 7.89
C VAL A 52 -11.72 -7.23 7.27
N GLU A 53 -13.03 -7.26 7.56
CA GLU A 53 -13.96 -8.22 6.93
C GLU A 53 -14.03 -8.05 5.41
N LYS A 54 -13.92 -6.83 4.89
CA LYS A 54 -13.80 -6.61 3.44
C LYS A 54 -12.50 -7.20 2.89
N GLY A 55 -11.42 -7.14 3.64
CA GLY A 55 -10.16 -7.79 3.31
C GLY A 55 -10.30 -9.31 3.14
N ARG A 56 -11.04 -9.96 4.03
CA ARG A 56 -11.30 -11.41 3.97
C ARG A 56 -12.03 -11.85 2.69
N SER A 57 -12.77 -10.94 2.07
CA SER A 57 -13.50 -11.21 0.83
C SER A 57 -12.68 -10.98 -0.45
N ILE A 58 -11.41 -10.58 -0.34
CA ILE A 58 -10.54 -10.38 -1.50
C ILE A 58 -10.21 -11.72 -2.13
N VAL A 59 -10.47 -11.81 -3.43
CA VAL A 59 -10.04 -12.94 -4.25
C VAL A 59 -8.68 -12.59 -4.85
N LEU A 60 -7.67 -13.37 -4.49
CA LEU A 60 -6.31 -13.20 -5.01
C LEU A 60 -6.19 -13.80 -6.41
N PHE A 61 -5.25 -13.29 -7.19
CA PHE A 61 -4.91 -13.92 -8.47
C PHE A 61 -4.35 -15.33 -8.25
N PRO A 62 -4.58 -16.25 -9.19
CA PRO A 62 -4.05 -17.61 -9.10
C PRO A 62 -2.52 -17.61 -8.88
N GLY A 63 -2.06 -18.41 -7.92
CA GLY A 63 -0.65 -18.57 -7.59
C GLY A 63 -0.08 -17.56 -6.58
N VAL A 64 -0.85 -16.52 -6.18
CA VAL A 64 -0.37 -15.54 -5.19
C VAL A 64 -0.22 -16.16 -3.81
N GLU A 65 -1.15 -17.02 -3.38
CA GLU A 65 -1.06 -17.68 -2.07
C GLU A 65 0.16 -18.59 -1.95
N ASP A 66 0.53 -19.28 -3.03
CA ASP A 66 1.74 -20.15 -3.08
C ASP A 66 3.04 -19.38 -3.30
N TRP A 67 2.96 -18.13 -3.76
CA TRP A 67 4.11 -17.31 -4.10
C TRP A 67 5.11 -17.20 -2.95
N PHE A 68 4.62 -16.84 -1.77
CA PHE A 68 5.45 -16.57 -0.59
C PHE A 68 6.26 -17.80 -0.19
N ARG A 69 5.58 -18.94 -0.06
CA ARG A 69 6.25 -20.21 0.24
C ARG A 69 7.32 -20.55 -0.80
N ARG A 70 6.98 -20.48 -2.08
CA ARG A 70 7.91 -20.79 -3.18
C ARG A 70 9.16 -19.93 -3.19
N ILE A 71 9.00 -18.62 -2.97
CA ILE A 71 10.12 -17.68 -2.93
C ILE A 71 10.95 -17.87 -1.65
N ASN A 72 10.31 -18.11 -0.53
CA ASN A 72 11.02 -18.38 0.73
C ASN A 72 11.84 -19.68 0.66
N ASP A 73 11.26 -20.76 0.12
CA ASP A 73 11.95 -22.03 -0.09
C ASP A 73 13.13 -21.88 -1.05
N PHE A 74 12.95 -21.15 -2.15
CA PHE A 74 14.02 -20.84 -3.09
C PHE A 74 15.15 -20.04 -2.43
N GLY A 75 14.81 -18.99 -1.69
CA GLY A 75 15.80 -18.19 -0.95
C GLY A 75 16.57 -19.02 0.07
N ALA A 76 15.87 -19.83 0.84
CA ALA A 76 16.50 -20.73 1.83
C ALA A 76 17.47 -21.71 1.17
N GLY A 77 17.13 -22.25 0.00
CA GLY A 77 18.01 -23.10 -0.79
C GLY A 77 19.28 -22.41 -1.30
N GLN A 78 19.27 -21.07 -1.36
CA GLN A 78 20.43 -20.25 -1.71
C GLN A 78 21.14 -19.63 -0.48
N GLY A 79 20.73 -20.01 0.74
CA GLY A 79 21.28 -19.44 1.98
C GLY A 79 20.83 -17.99 2.24
N VAL A 80 19.71 -17.55 1.65
CA VAL A 80 19.19 -16.20 1.76
C VAL A 80 17.83 -16.24 2.48
N GLN A 81 17.64 -15.34 3.47
CA GLN A 81 16.34 -15.10 4.07
C GLN A 81 15.58 -14.04 3.27
N VAL A 82 14.39 -14.39 2.79
CA VAL A 82 13.50 -13.46 2.09
C VAL A 82 12.54 -12.79 3.07
N GLU A 83 12.33 -11.51 2.93
CA GLU A 83 11.34 -10.74 3.69
C GLU A 83 10.40 -10.04 2.72
N HIS A 84 9.12 -10.04 3.05
CA HIS A 84 8.07 -9.42 2.24
C HIS A 84 7.52 -8.18 2.92
N TYR A 85 7.28 -7.14 2.13
CA TYR A 85 6.76 -5.85 2.57
C TYR A 85 5.68 -5.37 1.62
N ILE A 86 4.66 -4.69 2.13
CA ILE A 86 3.69 -3.96 1.31
C ILE A 86 3.90 -2.46 1.46
N ILE A 87 3.85 -1.72 0.34
CA ILE A 87 3.79 -0.26 0.29
C ILE A 87 2.60 0.11 -0.60
N SER A 88 1.47 0.46 0.00
CA SER A 88 0.18 0.61 -0.69
C SER A 88 -0.49 1.95 -0.40
N SER A 89 -1.14 2.52 -1.40
CA SER A 89 -2.05 3.65 -1.23
C SER A 89 -3.46 3.23 -0.76
N GLY A 90 -3.74 1.92 -0.76
CA GLY A 90 -4.98 1.36 -0.20
C GLY A 90 -4.99 1.35 1.33
N LEU A 91 -6.09 0.88 1.91
CA LEU A 91 -6.25 0.83 3.37
C LEU A 91 -5.57 -0.40 3.98
N ARG A 92 -4.80 -0.16 5.04
CA ARG A 92 -4.09 -1.20 5.81
C ARG A 92 -5.03 -2.27 6.33
N GLU A 93 -6.17 -1.86 6.87
CA GLU A 93 -7.17 -2.74 7.46
C GLU A 93 -7.69 -3.78 6.45
N ILE A 94 -7.85 -3.36 5.19
CA ILE A 94 -8.27 -4.28 4.12
C ILE A 94 -7.16 -5.28 3.81
N ILE A 95 -5.91 -4.85 3.78
CA ILE A 95 -4.76 -5.73 3.55
C ILE A 95 -4.61 -6.72 4.71
N GLU A 96 -4.76 -6.27 5.95
CA GLU A 96 -4.70 -7.11 7.15
C GLU A 96 -5.79 -8.19 7.18
N GLY A 97 -6.93 -7.95 6.53
CA GLY A 97 -7.99 -8.94 6.38
C GLY A 97 -7.71 -10.02 5.34
N SER A 98 -6.78 -9.82 4.43
CA SER A 98 -6.48 -10.77 3.35
C SER A 98 -5.81 -12.05 3.86
N SER A 99 -5.99 -13.16 3.13
CA SER A 99 -5.42 -14.48 3.48
C SER A 99 -3.89 -14.49 3.53
N ILE A 100 -3.23 -13.50 2.90
CA ILE A 100 -1.78 -13.41 2.81
C ILE A 100 -1.18 -12.36 3.77
N SER A 101 -1.98 -11.75 4.64
CA SER A 101 -1.51 -10.67 5.52
C SER A 101 -0.37 -11.08 6.44
N GLY A 102 -0.34 -12.34 6.88
CA GLY A 102 0.71 -12.91 7.74
C GLY A 102 2.07 -13.13 7.06
N GLU A 103 2.13 -13.01 5.73
CA GLU A 103 3.37 -13.18 4.96
C GLU A 103 4.26 -11.93 4.99
N PHE A 104 3.70 -10.78 5.40
CA PHE A 104 4.42 -9.51 5.38
C PHE A 104 5.06 -9.19 6.73
N LYS A 105 6.33 -8.86 6.69
CA LYS A 105 7.07 -8.37 7.87
C LYS A 105 6.56 -7.00 8.33
N GLU A 106 6.17 -6.14 7.37
CA GLU A 106 5.53 -4.85 7.64
C GLU A 106 4.63 -4.45 6.48
N ILE A 107 3.51 -3.80 6.81
CA ILE A 107 2.53 -3.28 5.87
C ILE A 107 2.50 -1.75 6.00
N TYR A 108 3.07 -1.06 5.03
CA TYR A 108 2.97 0.40 4.89
C TYR A 108 1.81 0.72 3.97
N ALA A 109 0.69 1.09 4.54
CA ALA A 109 -0.52 1.42 3.79
C ALA A 109 -1.23 2.60 4.43
N SER A 110 -2.14 3.22 3.68
CA SER A 110 -2.95 4.28 4.28
C SER A 110 -3.82 3.70 5.38
N GLU A 111 -3.95 4.39 6.51
CA GLU A 111 -4.56 3.87 7.73
C GLU A 111 -5.35 4.96 8.43
N PHE A 112 -6.48 4.59 9.05
CA PHE A 112 -7.22 5.48 9.94
C PHE A 112 -6.75 5.35 11.39
N TYR A 113 -6.85 6.44 12.13
CA TYR A 113 -6.91 6.43 13.58
C TYR A 113 -8.36 6.19 13.99
N TYR A 114 -8.57 5.32 14.96
CA TYR A 114 -9.88 4.89 15.44
C TYR A 114 -10.12 5.33 16.86
N ASP A 115 -11.38 5.62 17.20
CA ASP A 115 -11.81 5.81 18.58
C ASP A 115 -11.93 4.46 19.33
N GLU A 116 -12.34 4.54 20.58
CA GLU A 116 -12.53 3.36 21.46
C GLU A 116 -13.60 2.38 20.94
N SER A 117 -14.54 2.85 20.12
CA SER A 117 -15.58 2.06 19.49
C SER A 117 -15.12 1.41 18.17
N GLY A 118 -13.89 1.69 17.75
CA GLY A 118 -13.35 1.24 16.47
C GLY A 118 -13.88 2.01 15.26
N VAL A 119 -14.45 3.20 15.48
CA VAL A 119 -14.92 4.09 14.40
C VAL A 119 -13.76 4.99 13.95
N PRO A 120 -13.51 5.14 12.64
CA PRO A 120 -12.43 5.97 12.15
C PRO A 120 -12.72 7.45 12.35
N VAL A 121 -11.76 8.18 12.92
CA VAL A 121 -11.89 9.62 13.23
C VAL A 121 -10.92 10.50 12.47
N TRP A 122 -9.74 9.96 12.10
CA TRP A 122 -8.70 10.74 11.44
C TRP A 122 -7.80 9.85 10.55
N PRO A 123 -7.22 10.36 9.45
CA PRO A 123 -6.16 9.66 8.74
C PRO A 123 -4.90 9.56 9.61
N LYS A 124 -4.52 8.34 10.02
CA LYS A 124 -3.28 8.10 10.78
C LYS A 124 -2.06 8.11 9.87
N LEU A 125 -2.21 7.55 8.67
CA LEU A 125 -1.18 7.49 7.64
C LEU A 125 -1.82 7.64 6.26
N ALA A 126 -1.22 8.47 5.39
CA ALA A 126 -1.57 8.58 3.99
C ALA A 126 -0.35 8.27 3.12
N VAL A 127 -0.42 7.18 2.36
CA VAL A 127 0.66 6.73 1.48
C VAL A 127 0.36 7.17 0.05
N ASN A 128 0.85 8.34 -0.32
CA ASN A 128 0.76 8.87 -1.69
C ASN A 128 1.96 8.44 -2.56
N PHE A 129 2.00 8.90 -3.81
CA PHE A 129 2.96 8.45 -4.81
C PHE A 129 4.43 8.61 -4.39
N THR A 130 4.81 9.81 -3.94
CA THR A 130 6.19 10.09 -3.53
C THR A 130 6.48 9.61 -2.11
N ALA A 131 5.48 9.54 -1.24
CA ALA A 131 5.63 9.00 0.10
C ALA A 131 6.03 7.52 0.10
N LYS A 132 5.72 6.75 -0.97
CA LYS A 132 6.16 5.35 -1.09
C LYS A 132 7.68 5.19 -0.98
N THR A 133 8.46 6.13 -1.49
CA THR A 133 9.93 6.03 -1.46
C THR A 133 10.51 6.05 -0.05
N GLN A 134 9.91 6.79 0.89
CA GLN A 134 10.38 6.80 2.28
C GLN A 134 10.33 5.40 2.92
N PHE A 135 9.32 4.60 2.59
CA PHE A 135 9.18 3.26 3.16
C PHE A 135 10.26 2.31 2.62
N VAL A 136 10.68 2.48 1.39
CA VAL A 136 11.83 1.74 0.85
C VAL A 136 13.11 2.11 1.62
N TYR A 137 13.32 3.39 1.94
CA TYR A 137 14.43 3.80 2.82
C TYR A 137 14.30 3.27 4.24
N ARG A 138 13.09 3.19 4.80
CA ARG A 138 12.84 2.58 6.12
C ARG A 138 13.26 1.11 6.13
N ILE A 139 12.90 0.35 5.11
CA ILE A 139 13.31 -1.06 4.94
C ILE A 139 14.82 -1.13 4.80
N ASN A 140 15.42 -0.28 3.95
CA ASN A 140 16.86 -0.24 3.73
C ASN A 140 17.66 -0.03 5.04
N LYS A 141 17.24 0.93 5.87
CA LYS A 141 17.89 1.25 7.13
C LYS A 141 17.47 0.34 8.30
N GLY A 142 16.38 -0.41 8.17
CA GLY A 142 15.81 -1.19 9.27
C GLY A 142 15.01 -0.36 10.27
N VAL A 143 14.63 0.87 9.92
CA VAL A 143 13.83 1.79 10.76
C VAL A 143 12.35 1.64 10.38
N LEU A 144 11.73 0.55 10.84
CA LEU A 144 10.40 0.17 10.38
C LEU A 144 9.27 0.99 11.03
N ASP A 145 9.46 1.52 12.22
CA ASP A 145 8.48 2.37 12.91
C ASP A 145 8.28 3.70 12.17
N VAL A 146 7.05 3.96 11.72
CA VAL A 146 6.70 5.18 10.97
C VAL A 146 6.84 6.46 11.79
N SER A 147 6.81 6.39 13.11
CA SER A 147 6.99 7.54 14.01
C SER A 147 8.46 7.90 14.25
N ASN A 148 9.39 7.01 13.89
CA ASN A 148 10.83 7.22 14.09
C ASN A 148 11.46 7.90 12.87
N ASP A 149 11.27 9.22 12.76
CA ASP A 149 11.90 10.02 11.72
C ASP A 149 13.34 10.40 12.05
N ARG A 150 13.71 10.40 13.33
CA ARG A 150 15.06 10.71 13.77
C ARG A 150 16.08 9.74 13.18
N ASP A 151 15.89 8.46 13.37
CA ASP A 151 16.82 7.44 12.90
C ASP A 151 16.73 7.25 11.38
N LEU A 152 15.53 7.45 10.81
CA LEU A 152 15.37 7.46 9.36
C LEU A 152 16.25 8.51 8.68
N ASN A 153 16.33 9.71 9.24
CA ASN A 153 17.10 10.83 8.69
C ASN A 153 18.57 10.86 9.14
N ALA A 154 18.94 10.04 10.13
CA ALA A 154 20.33 9.95 10.56
C ALA A 154 21.24 9.43 9.44
N SER A 155 22.48 9.93 9.38
CA SER A 155 23.48 9.38 8.48
C SER A 155 23.80 7.94 8.88
N MET A 156 23.85 7.04 7.90
CA MET A 156 24.14 5.63 8.10
C MET A 156 25.06 5.15 6.98
N PRO A 157 26.23 4.59 7.32
CA PRO A 157 27.12 3.99 6.33
C PRO A 157 26.43 2.88 5.53
N ASP A 158 26.86 2.69 4.28
CA ASP A 158 26.19 1.73 3.38
C ASP A 158 26.30 0.29 3.85
N ASP A 159 27.41 -0.08 4.48
CA ASP A 159 27.67 -1.39 5.06
C ASP A 159 26.87 -1.68 6.35
N SER A 160 26.35 -0.64 6.99
CA SER A 160 25.54 -0.73 8.21
C SER A 160 24.04 -0.80 7.92
N LYS A 161 23.63 -0.65 6.66
CA LYS A 161 22.23 -0.73 6.24
C LYS A 161 21.72 -2.16 6.34
N ARG A 162 20.54 -2.33 6.95
CA ARG A 162 19.98 -3.65 7.22
C ARG A 162 19.71 -4.45 5.94
N VAL A 163 19.13 -3.82 4.93
CA VAL A 163 18.87 -4.43 3.62
C VAL A 163 19.40 -3.50 2.53
N PRO A 164 20.53 -3.81 1.89
CA PRO A 164 21.05 -3.03 0.77
C PRO A 164 20.03 -2.95 -0.38
N PHE A 165 19.98 -1.84 -1.09
CA PHE A 165 19.09 -1.72 -2.26
C PHE A 165 19.35 -2.78 -3.31
N THR A 166 20.61 -3.21 -3.48
CA THR A 166 21.01 -4.29 -4.40
C THR A 166 20.37 -5.64 -4.07
N SER A 167 19.90 -5.82 -2.82
CA SER A 167 19.19 -7.02 -2.35
C SER A 167 17.67 -6.84 -2.36
N MET A 168 17.14 -5.77 -2.96
CA MET A 168 15.72 -5.51 -3.02
C MET A 168 15.14 -5.72 -4.41
N ILE A 169 13.92 -6.24 -4.45
CA ILE A 169 13.08 -6.32 -5.64
C ILE A 169 11.79 -5.54 -5.34
N TYR A 170 11.52 -4.49 -6.12
CA TYR A 170 10.27 -3.72 -6.03
C TYR A 170 9.31 -4.16 -7.13
N MET A 171 8.12 -4.59 -6.75
CA MET A 171 7.05 -4.95 -7.68
C MET A 171 5.92 -3.93 -7.59
N GLY A 172 5.44 -3.43 -8.73
CA GLY A 172 4.37 -2.46 -8.76
C GLY A 172 3.54 -2.55 -10.04
N ASP A 173 2.29 -2.09 -9.97
CA ASP A 173 1.29 -2.20 -11.03
C ASP A 173 0.80 -0.84 -11.56
N GLY A 174 1.30 0.26 -11.00
CA GLY A 174 0.73 1.58 -11.31
C GLY A 174 1.72 2.73 -11.36
N LEU A 175 1.21 3.88 -11.81
CA LEU A 175 1.99 5.12 -11.90
C LEU A 175 2.54 5.57 -10.53
N SER A 176 1.87 5.21 -9.45
CA SER A 176 2.31 5.50 -8.08
C SER A 176 3.60 4.78 -7.69
N ASP A 177 3.95 3.69 -8.40
CA ASP A 177 5.13 2.87 -8.14
C ASP A 177 6.37 3.33 -8.92
N VAL A 178 6.16 4.13 -9.97
CA VAL A 178 7.25 4.60 -10.86
C VAL A 178 8.39 5.27 -10.10
N PRO A 179 8.17 6.15 -9.09
CA PRO A 179 9.26 6.73 -8.31
C PRO A 179 10.11 5.68 -7.59
N CYS A 180 9.46 4.67 -6.97
CA CYS A 180 10.16 3.58 -6.28
C CYS A 180 10.93 2.70 -7.26
N MET A 181 10.33 2.36 -8.39
CA MET A 181 11.01 1.57 -9.44
C MET A 181 12.25 2.26 -10.00
N LYS A 182 12.15 3.58 -10.27
CA LYS A 182 13.29 4.39 -10.72
C LYS A 182 14.39 4.43 -9.66
N MET A 183 14.01 4.65 -8.41
CA MET A 183 14.93 4.65 -7.29
C MET A 183 15.63 3.30 -7.13
N MET A 184 14.86 2.19 -7.17
CA MET A 184 15.43 0.84 -7.10
C MET A 184 16.53 0.64 -8.13
N ARG A 185 16.25 0.94 -9.40
CA ARG A 185 17.21 0.80 -10.49
C ARG A 185 18.43 1.70 -10.31
N ALA A 186 18.24 2.95 -9.85
CA ALA A 186 19.33 3.89 -9.62
C ALA A 186 20.32 3.42 -8.54
N TYR A 187 19.84 2.67 -7.54
CA TYR A 187 20.64 2.12 -6.45
C TYR A 187 21.02 0.65 -6.62
N GLY A 188 20.86 0.09 -7.83
CA GLY A 188 21.30 -1.28 -8.16
C GLY A 188 20.33 -2.39 -7.76
N GLY A 189 19.16 -2.06 -7.25
CA GLY A 189 18.07 -3.01 -6.98
C GLY A 189 17.30 -3.38 -8.24
N GLN A 190 16.32 -4.29 -8.09
CA GLN A 190 15.49 -4.75 -9.20
C GLN A 190 14.08 -4.16 -9.12
N ALA A 191 13.47 -3.91 -10.29
CA ALA A 191 12.09 -3.43 -10.38
C ALA A 191 11.31 -4.27 -11.40
N ILE A 192 10.13 -4.73 -11.01
CA ILE A 192 9.23 -5.55 -11.83
C ILE A 192 7.90 -4.82 -11.97
N ALA A 193 7.50 -4.52 -13.21
CA ALA A 193 6.17 -4.02 -13.50
C ALA A 193 5.21 -5.19 -13.69
N VAL A 194 4.09 -5.17 -12.94
CA VAL A 194 3.01 -6.16 -13.03
C VAL A 194 1.80 -5.51 -13.67
N TYR A 195 1.17 -6.18 -14.62
CA TYR A 195 -0.05 -5.67 -15.27
C TYR A 195 -0.99 -6.84 -15.61
N PRO A 196 -2.32 -6.61 -15.58
CA PRO A 196 -3.29 -7.61 -16.00
C PRO A 196 -3.11 -7.99 -17.47
N VAL A 197 -3.21 -9.27 -17.80
CA VAL A 197 -3.08 -9.78 -19.18
C VAL A 197 -4.07 -9.14 -20.17
N SER A 198 -5.22 -8.66 -19.66
CA SER A 198 -6.22 -7.94 -20.45
C SER A 198 -5.74 -6.60 -21.04
N TYR A 199 -4.62 -6.07 -20.58
CA TYR A 199 -4.01 -4.84 -21.13
C TYR A 199 -2.93 -5.11 -22.20
N THR A 200 -2.68 -6.36 -22.57
CA THR A 200 -1.65 -6.72 -23.57
C THR A 200 -2.10 -6.51 -25.02
N HIS A 201 -3.26 -5.93 -25.24
CA HIS A 201 -3.81 -5.66 -26.59
C HIS A 201 -3.96 -4.14 -26.87
N LEU A 202 -3.01 -3.34 -26.38
CA LEU A 202 -2.88 -1.93 -26.80
C LEU A 202 -1.67 -1.74 -27.70
#